data_11c9f5ec14ba674cb229427749934b7d
#
_entry.id   11c9f5ec14ba674cb229427749934b7d
#
_cell.length_a   1.000
_cell.length_b   1.000
_cell.length_c   1.000
_cell.angle_alpha   90.00
_cell.angle_beta   90.00
_cell.angle_gamma   90.00
#
_symmetry.space_group_name_H-M   'P 1'
#
loop_
_entity.id
_entity.type
_entity.pdbx_description
1 polymer ?
#
loop_
_entity_poly.entity_id
_entity_poly.type
_entity_poly.pdbx_seq_one_letter_code
_entity_poly.pdbx_strand_id
1 'polypeptide(L)'
;MPFDVTPRLFEIDESLNYGIRYEPSRLSGYKFGINTMTDKACSHVSNTFKCVDHPTYFYGCEEAIVSNREPHELEDVKVKWRICRDTAWAMLDITLPNVSYKITSDKHQTEVNERIILLHGIDGSCSNIALFGGIDFFCTNKQVRGKYAQLKKKNTSGFSMENFISDLTTARQDFDEHCRMLQVWAETPIKANVRLLLDKIVKSERLSKKMYSLAQQEISKRGKNMYALYSAFTNYSSYADERNGFSLRNTGNDTQAQSMWNREQQVAQWVDSKPFQDLLVA
;
A
#
# COMPACT_ATOMS: atom_id res chain seq x y z
N MET A 1 3.45 15.14 -37.17
CA MET A 1 3.25 15.41 -35.75
C MET A 1 4.10 14.41 -35.02
N PRO A 2 5.01 14.82 -34.13
CA PRO A 2 5.71 13.85 -33.28
C PRO A 2 4.66 13.15 -32.41
N PHE A 3 4.69 11.84 -32.38
CA PHE A 3 3.91 11.05 -31.44
C PHE A 3 4.39 11.46 -30.04
N ASP A 4 3.54 12.13 -29.30
CA ASP A 4 3.77 12.45 -27.89
C ASP A 4 3.67 11.11 -27.14
N VAL A 5 4.82 10.45 -26.99
CA VAL A 5 4.90 9.21 -26.22
C VAL A 5 4.88 9.66 -24.77
N THR A 6 3.73 9.60 -24.15
CA THR A 6 3.60 9.81 -22.71
C THR A 6 4.63 8.93 -22.01
N PRO A 7 5.57 9.51 -21.23
CA PRO A 7 6.62 8.72 -20.62
C PRO A 7 6.00 7.68 -19.69
N ARG A 8 6.42 6.42 -19.82
CA ARG A 8 6.01 5.35 -18.90
C ARG A 8 6.67 5.53 -17.55
N LEU A 9 5.92 5.30 -16.49
CA LEU A 9 6.44 5.35 -15.12
C LEU A 9 7.21 4.07 -14.78
N PHE A 10 6.84 2.95 -15.40
CA PHE A 10 7.45 1.65 -15.14
C PHE A 10 7.31 0.74 -16.35
N GLU A 11 8.19 -0.25 -16.41
CA GLU A 11 8.02 -1.43 -17.24
C GLU A 11 7.42 -2.55 -16.40
N ILE A 12 6.50 -3.31 -16.99
CA ILE A 12 5.95 -4.48 -16.34
C ILE A 12 7.04 -5.56 -16.20
N ASP A 13 7.08 -6.24 -15.06
CA ASP A 13 7.97 -7.37 -14.86
C ASP A 13 7.67 -8.46 -15.91
N GLU A 14 8.72 -8.99 -16.57
CA GLU A 14 8.58 -9.98 -17.66
C GLU A 14 7.74 -11.18 -17.24
N SER A 15 7.84 -11.62 -16.00
CA SER A 15 7.06 -12.74 -15.46
C SER A 15 5.55 -12.48 -15.37
N LEU A 16 5.12 -11.21 -15.43
CA LEU A 16 3.72 -10.78 -15.41
C LEU A 16 3.16 -10.46 -16.78
N ASN A 17 4.00 -10.46 -17.83
CA ASN A 17 3.63 -10.05 -19.17
C ASN A 17 2.97 -11.19 -19.95
N TYR A 18 1.79 -11.65 -19.49
CA TYR A 18 1.02 -12.70 -20.13
C TYR A 18 -0.49 -12.44 -20.07
N GLY A 19 -1.22 -12.99 -21.02
CA GLY A 19 -2.68 -13.01 -21.00
C GLY A 19 -3.24 -14.21 -20.25
N ILE A 20 -4.53 -14.16 -19.93
CA ILE A 20 -5.25 -15.26 -19.26
C ILE A 20 -6.30 -15.84 -20.20
N ARG A 21 -6.21 -17.14 -20.46
CA ARG A 21 -7.25 -17.92 -21.13
C ARG A 21 -8.00 -18.76 -20.10
N TYR A 22 -9.32 -18.81 -20.17
CA TYR A 22 -10.12 -19.63 -19.25
C TYR A 22 -10.52 -20.95 -19.90
N GLU A 23 -10.37 -22.04 -19.16
CA GLU A 23 -10.79 -23.39 -19.54
C GLU A 23 -11.73 -23.99 -18.49
N PRO A 24 -12.74 -24.80 -18.89
CA PRO A 24 -13.63 -25.46 -17.95
C PRO A 24 -12.88 -26.36 -16.98
N SER A 25 -13.25 -26.32 -15.69
CA SER A 25 -12.79 -27.29 -14.71
C SER A 25 -13.67 -28.54 -14.72
N ARG A 26 -13.11 -29.67 -14.27
CA ARG A 26 -13.91 -30.87 -13.96
C ARG A 26 -14.87 -30.65 -12.80
N LEU A 27 -14.58 -29.69 -11.93
CA LEU A 27 -15.45 -29.31 -10.83
C LEU A 27 -16.53 -28.33 -11.36
N SER A 28 -17.79 -28.75 -11.25
CA SER A 28 -18.94 -27.91 -11.70
C SER A 28 -18.91 -26.54 -11.01
N GLY A 29 -19.14 -25.48 -11.77
CA GLY A 29 -19.12 -24.08 -11.26
C GLY A 29 -17.75 -23.44 -11.21
N TYR A 30 -16.68 -24.13 -11.64
CA TYR A 30 -15.30 -23.63 -11.63
C TYR A 30 -14.65 -23.69 -13.00
N LYS A 31 -13.61 -22.87 -13.18
CA LYS A 31 -12.74 -22.80 -14.36
C LYS A 31 -11.29 -22.61 -13.97
N PHE A 32 -10.39 -23.06 -14.83
CA PHE A 32 -8.97 -22.76 -14.74
C PHE A 32 -8.65 -21.48 -15.52
N GLY A 33 -7.81 -20.60 -14.95
CA GLY A 33 -7.10 -19.58 -15.69
C GLY A 33 -5.76 -20.15 -16.13
N ILE A 34 -5.51 -20.09 -17.43
CA ILE A 34 -4.29 -20.59 -18.05
C ILE A 34 -3.43 -19.40 -18.45
N ASN A 35 -2.18 -19.39 -18.02
CA ASN A 35 -1.18 -18.43 -18.46
C ASN A 35 -0.86 -18.71 -19.93
N THR A 36 -1.09 -17.72 -20.82
CA THR A 36 -0.95 -17.89 -22.28
C THR A 36 0.49 -18.07 -22.77
N MET A 37 1.49 -17.69 -21.95
CA MET A 37 2.91 -17.87 -22.30
C MET A 37 3.42 -19.26 -21.94
N THR A 38 3.01 -19.77 -20.78
CA THR A 38 3.54 -21.04 -20.24
C THR A 38 2.62 -22.21 -20.48
N ASP A 39 1.38 -21.96 -20.90
CA ASP A 39 0.29 -22.92 -21.06
C ASP A 39 -0.02 -23.72 -19.78
N LYS A 40 0.30 -23.14 -18.61
CA LYS A 40 0.06 -23.73 -17.30
C LYS A 40 -1.10 -23.04 -16.59
N ALA A 41 -1.83 -23.81 -15.77
CA ALA A 41 -2.84 -23.24 -14.89
C ALA A 41 -2.19 -22.31 -13.85
N CYS A 42 -2.63 -21.07 -13.82
CA CYS A 42 -2.21 -20.06 -12.84
C CYS A 42 -3.32 -19.71 -11.86
N SER A 43 -4.57 -20.16 -12.11
CA SER A 43 -5.68 -19.96 -11.19
C SER A 43 -6.75 -21.05 -11.31
N HIS A 44 -7.51 -21.28 -10.22
CA HIS A 44 -8.71 -22.10 -10.20
C HIS A 44 -9.82 -21.36 -9.49
N VAL A 45 -10.75 -20.80 -10.24
CA VAL A 45 -11.72 -19.80 -9.77
C VAL A 45 -13.15 -20.18 -10.15
N SER A 46 -14.12 -19.55 -9.51
CA SER A 46 -15.53 -19.74 -9.88
C SER A 46 -15.82 -19.24 -11.28
N ASN A 47 -16.86 -19.76 -11.93
CA ASN A 47 -17.28 -19.30 -13.26
C ASN A 47 -17.69 -17.82 -13.30
N THR A 48 -18.12 -17.26 -12.15
CA THR A 48 -18.47 -15.84 -12.02
C THR A 48 -17.25 -14.93 -11.84
N PHE A 49 -16.07 -15.51 -11.57
CA PHE A 49 -14.83 -14.73 -11.45
C PHE A 49 -14.45 -14.14 -12.80
N LYS A 50 -14.15 -12.85 -12.83
CA LYS A 50 -13.68 -12.14 -14.00
C LYS A 50 -12.58 -11.18 -13.57
N CYS A 51 -11.41 -11.30 -14.15
CA CYS A 51 -10.33 -10.34 -14.00
C CYS A 51 -9.77 -9.97 -15.38
N VAL A 52 -9.08 -8.87 -15.44
CA VAL A 52 -8.17 -8.53 -16.53
C VAL A 52 -6.81 -9.18 -16.26
N ASP A 53 -5.94 -9.25 -17.24
CA ASP A 53 -4.55 -9.67 -17.04
C ASP A 53 -3.73 -8.58 -16.31
N HIS A 54 -2.55 -8.93 -15.86
CA HIS A 54 -1.66 -7.99 -15.16
C HIS A 54 -1.29 -6.77 -16.01
N PRO A 55 -0.87 -6.92 -17.30
CA PRO A 55 -0.57 -5.77 -18.13
C PRO A 55 -1.73 -4.78 -18.24
N THR A 56 -2.93 -5.26 -18.53
CA THR A 56 -4.13 -4.42 -18.64
C THR A 56 -4.41 -3.66 -17.34
N TYR A 57 -4.27 -4.33 -16.20
CA TYR A 57 -4.51 -3.68 -14.91
C TYR A 57 -3.46 -2.60 -14.60
N PHE A 58 -2.17 -2.96 -14.66
CA PHE A 58 -1.11 -2.05 -14.25
C PHE A 58 -0.94 -0.87 -15.21
N TYR A 59 -1.00 -1.09 -16.52
CA TYR A 59 -0.91 0.01 -17.50
C TYR A 59 -2.15 0.92 -17.48
N GLY A 60 -3.34 0.38 -17.24
CA GLY A 60 -4.52 1.22 -17.06
C GLY A 60 -4.43 2.09 -15.79
N CYS A 61 -3.86 1.55 -14.71
CA CYS A 61 -3.58 2.36 -13.51
C CYS A 61 -2.49 3.41 -13.77
N GLU A 62 -1.44 3.08 -14.54
CA GLU A 62 -0.40 4.02 -14.94
C GLU A 62 -0.99 5.21 -15.70
N GLU A 63 -1.85 4.95 -16.68
CA GLU A 63 -2.53 5.99 -17.46
C GLU A 63 -3.31 6.95 -16.55
N ALA A 64 -4.05 6.43 -15.57
CA ALA A 64 -4.76 7.25 -14.60
C ALA A 64 -3.82 8.06 -13.70
N ILE A 65 -2.68 7.50 -13.31
CA ILE A 65 -1.67 8.20 -12.50
C ILE A 65 -1.05 9.33 -13.29
N VAL A 66 -0.64 9.07 -14.54
CA VAL A 66 0.04 10.04 -15.41
C VAL A 66 -0.89 11.18 -15.83
N SER A 67 -2.13 10.87 -16.20
CA SER A 67 -3.08 11.86 -16.72
C SER A 67 -3.42 13.00 -15.73
N ASN A 68 -3.13 12.82 -14.45
CA ASN A 68 -3.45 13.76 -13.39
C ASN A 68 -2.23 14.45 -12.78
N ARG A 69 -1.06 14.35 -13.42
CA ARG A 69 0.18 14.90 -12.87
C ARG A 69 0.93 15.73 -13.89
N GLU A 70 1.63 16.72 -13.37
CA GLU A 70 2.53 17.52 -14.17
C GLU A 70 3.81 16.73 -14.49
N PRO A 71 4.48 16.95 -15.64
CA PRO A 71 5.67 16.19 -16.04
C PRO A 71 6.76 16.15 -14.96
N HIS A 72 7.01 17.26 -14.26
CA HIS A 72 8.04 17.34 -13.21
C HIS A 72 7.71 16.47 -11.98
N GLU A 73 6.43 16.19 -11.71
CA GLU A 73 5.99 15.31 -10.61
C GLU A 73 6.32 13.84 -10.91
N LEU A 74 6.52 13.50 -12.19
CA LEU A 74 6.78 12.15 -12.69
C LEU A 74 8.27 11.88 -12.92
N GLU A 75 9.15 12.82 -12.59
CA GLU A 75 10.59 12.62 -12.67
C GLU A 75 11.09 11.78 -11.48
N ASP A 76 12.15 10.99 -11.69
CA ASP A 76 12.81 10.17 -10.67
C ASP A 76 11.91 9.17 -9.93
N VAL A 77 10.80 8.74 -10.54
CA VAL A 77 9.86 7.77 -9.96
C VAL A 77 10.59 6.49 -9.58
N LYS A 78 10.35 6.04 -8.35
CA LYS A 78 10.90 4.78 -7.85
C LYS A 78 9.81 3.73 -7.81
N VAL A 79 10.09 2.58 -8.43
CA VAL A 79 9.15 1.46 -8.47
C VAL A 79 9.75 0.20 -7.88
N LYS A 80 8.92 -0.60 -7.22
CA LYS A 80 9.31 -1.89 -6.66
C LYS A 80 8.22 -2.91 -6.84
N TRP A 81 8.51 -3.93 -7.63
CA TRP A 81 7.65 -5.09 -7.79
C TRP A 81 7.78 -6.09 -6.63
N ARG A 82 6.66 -6.70 -6.27
CA ARG A 82 6.60 -7.91 -5.45
C ARG A 82 5.61 -8.87 -6.08
N ILE A 83 6.11 -10.01 -6.47
CA ILE A 83 5.37 -11.02 -7.22
C ILE A 83 5.35 -12.30 -6.39
N CYS A 84 4.22 -12.95 -6.33
CA CYS A 84 4.05 -14.20 -5.61
C CYS A 84 3.01 -15.15 -6.22
N ARG A 85 2.88 -16.34 -5.66
CA ARG A 85 1.93 -17.36 -6.10
C ARG A 85 2.08 -17.71 -7.58
N ASP A 86 3.30 -18.04 -8.00
CA ASP A 86 3.62 -18.33 -9.41
C ASP A 86 3.06 -17.25 -10.36
N THR A 87 3.32 -15.98 -10.01
CA THR A 87 2.85 -14.79 -10.76
C THR A 87 1.35 -14.51 -10.71
N ALA A 88 0.55 -15.30 -9.98
CA ALA A 88 -0.88 -15.05 -9.88
C ALA A 88 -1.25 -13.82 -9.01
N TRP A 89 -0.29 -13.28 -8.27
CA TRP A 89 -0.43 -12.10 -7.42
C TRP A 89 0.74 -11.17 -7.60
N ALA A 90 0.46 -9.89 -7.82
CA ALA A 90 1.48 -8.88 -8.00
C ALA A 90 1.12 -7.58 -7.24
N MET A 91 2.13 -6.96 -6.66
CA MET A 91 2.06 -5.65 -6.02
C MET A 91 3.14 -4.75 -6.60
N LEU A 92 2.74 -3.57 -7.04
CA LEU A 92 3.62 -2.49 -7.47
C LEU A 92 3.58 -1.38 -6.43
N ASP A 93 4.75 -1.02 -5.91
CA ASP A 93 4.98 0.04 -4.93
C ASP A 93 5.69 1.19 -5.67
N ILE A 94 4.97 2.30 -5.89
CA ILE A 94 5.41 3.47 -6.63
C ILE A 94 5.68 4.59 -5.63
N THR A 95 6.82 5.27 -5.73
CA THR A 95 7.11 6.48 -4.97
C THR A 95 7.39 7.62 -5.94
N LEU A 96 6.74 8.76 -5.72
CA LEU A 96 6.89 9.99 -6.48
C LEU A 96 7.72 10.99 -5.65
N PRO A 97 9.06 11.07 -5.86
CA PRO A 97 9.91 11.89 -5.00
C PRO A 97 9.62 13.39 -5.13
N ASN A 98 9.15 13.82 -6.30
CA ASN A 98 8.87 15.23 -6.59
C ASN A 98 7.46 15.67 -6.15
N VAL A 99 6.66 14.73 -5.63
CA VAL A 99 5.38 15.04 -4.97
C VAL A 99 5.59 14.89 -3.48
N SER A 100 5.89 16.00 -2.81
CA SER A 100 6.28 15.99 -1.40
C SER A 100 5.54 17.02 -0.57
N TYR A 101 5.43 16.75 0.73
CA TYR A 101 4.87 17.65 1.72
C TYR A 101 5.75 17.70 2.97
N LYS A 102 5.98 18.93 3.50
CA LYS A 102 6.77 19.12 4.72
C LYS A 102 5.88 19.02 5.96
N ILE A 103 6.23 18.11 6.86
CA ILE A 103 5.61 17.97 8.17
C ILE A 103 6.55 18.57 9.21
N THR A 104 6.07 19.51 9.99
CA THR A 104 6.86 20.24 10.99
C THR A 104 6.26 20.08 12.38
N SER A 105 7.08 19.77 13.36
CA SER A 105 6.76 19.81 14.78
C SER A 105 7.81 20.63 15.54
N ASP A 106 7.58 20.87 16.82
CA ASP A 106 8.52 21.65 17.67
C ASP A 106 9.95 21.10 17.68
N LYS A 107 10.11 19.79 17.48
CA LYS A 107 11.41 19.10 17.57
C LYS A 107 11.92 18.52 16.26
N HIS A 108 11.09 18.48 15.23
CA HIS A 108 11.44 17.75 14.02
C HIS A 108 10.72 18.30 12.79
N GLN A 109 11.44 18.29 11.70
CA GLN A 109 10.91 18.54 10.37
C GLN A 109 11.24 17.35 9.48
N THR A 110 10.26 16.86 8.74
CA THR A 110 10.44 15.78 7.77
C THR A 110 9.71 16.10 6.47
N GLU A 111 10.07 15.40 5.44
CA GLU A 111 9.42 15.44 4.13
C GLU A 111 8.74 14.10 3.85
N VAL A 112 7.51 14.16 3.42
CA VAL A 112 6.70 12.98 3.07
C VAL A 112 6.47 13.00 1.57
N ASN A 113 6.96 11.98 0.87
CA ASN A 113 6.73 11.81 -0.56
C ASN A 113 5.49 10.96 -0.81
N GLU A 114 4.78 11.24 -1.90
CA GLU A 114 3.63 10.43 -2.29
C GLU A 114 4.04 9.00 -2.61
N ARG A 115 3.25 8.06 -2.13
CA ARG A 115 3.39 6.62 -2.37
C ARG A 115 2.07 6.04 -2.85
N ILE A 116 2.13 5.29 -3.94
CA ILE A 116 0.98 4.57 -4.50
C ILE A 116 1.30 3.08 -4.48
N ILE A 117 0.38 2.28 -3.97
CA ILE A 117 0.46 0.82 -4.04
C ILE A 117 -0.66 0.31 -4.92
N LEU A 118 -0.31 -0.42 -5.96
CA LEU A 118 -1.23 -1.15 -6.80
C LEU A 118 -1.11 -2.65 -6.49
N LEU A 119 -2.24 -3.30 -6.24
CA LEU A 119 -2.31 -4.73 -5.96
C LEU A 119 -3.29 -5.39 -6.91
N HIS A 120 -2.85 -6.46 -7.54
CA HIS A 120 -3.67 -7.23 -8.47
C HIS A 120 -3.47 -8.73 -8.29
N GLY A 121 -4.57 -9.50 -8.36
CA GLY A 121 -4.54 -10.95 -8.29
C GLY A 121 -5.50 -11.59 -9.27
N ILE A 122 -5.00 -12.60 -9.97
CA ILE A 122 -5.75 -13.32 -11.00
C ILE A 122 -6.30 -14.68 -10.51
N ASP A 123 -5.97 -15.05 -9.27
CA ASP A 123 -6.34 -16.33 -8.66
C ASP A 123 -7.51 -16.21 -7.66
N GLY A 124 -8.12 -15.04 -7.57
CA GLY A 124 -9.21 -14.77 -6.63
C GLY A 124 -8.76 -14.55 -5.17
N SER A 125 -7.45 -14.60 -4.90
CA SER A 125 -6.89 -14.44 -3.54
C SER A 125 -6.96 -13.02 -3.00
N CYS A 126 -7.04 -12.03 -3.89
CA CYS A 126 -7.22 -10.64 -3.52
C CYS A 126 -8.17 -9.90 -4.46
N SER A 127 -8.62 -8.74 -4.02
CA SER A 127 -9.31 -7.76 -4.87
C SER A 127 -8.28 -6.89 -5.60
N ASN A 128 -8.71 -6.20 -6.65
CA ASN A 128 -7.94 -5.12 -7.23
C ASN A 128 -7.92 -3.96 -6.24
N ILE A 129 -6.74 -3.47 -5.89
CA ILE A 129 -6.56 -2.46 -4.87
C ILE A 129 -5.58 -1.40 -5.35
N ALA A 130 -5.94 -0.13 -5.17
CA ALA A 130 -5.02 0.99 -5.20
C ALA A 130 -5.05 1.68 -3.84
N LEU A 131 -3.87 1.96 -3.28
CA LEU A 131 -3.69 2.69 -2.04
C LEU A 131 -2.82 3.91 -2.30
N PHE A 132 -3.23 5.01 -1.69
CA PHE A 132 -2.48 6.26 -1.66
C PHE A 132 -1.99 6.50 -0.24
N GLY A 133 -0.75 6.89 -0.10
CA GLY A 133 -0.12 7.14 1.17
C GLY A 133 1.17 7.94 0.98
N GLY A 134 2.04 7.94 1.98
CA GLY A 134 3.31 8.65 1.94
C GLY A 134 4.50 7.79 2.35
N ILE A 135 5.70 8.24 2.03
CA ILE A 135 6.95 7.75 2.61
C ILE A 135 7.62 8.91 3.32
N ASP A 136 7.84 8.76 4.61
CA ASP A 136 8.62 9.70 5.40
C ASP A 136 10.10 9.59 4.98
N PHE A 137 10.64 10.65 4.39
CA PHE A 137 11.99 10.66 3.84
C PHE A 137 13.07 10.48 4.90
N PHE A 138 12.84 10.99 6.11
CA PHE A 138 13.83 10.94 7.20
C PHE A 138 14.10 9.53 7.72
N CYS A 139 13.07 8.68 7.82
CA CYS A 139 13.22 7.32 8.34
C CYS A 139 12.76 6.24 7.36
N THR A 140 12.44 6.60 6.13
CA THR A 140 11.93 5.69 5.08
C THR A 140 10.74 4.83 5.52
N ASN A 141 10.04 5.25 6.58
CA ASN A 141 8.83 4.60 7.03
C ASN A 141 7.74 4.77 5.98
N LYS A 142 7.19 3.66 5.53
CA LYS A 142 6.07 3.65 4.61
C LYS A 142 4.80 4.01 5.36
N GLN A 143 4.25 5.15 5.03
CA GLN A 143 3.02 5.63 5.64
C GLN A 143 1.83 5.08 4.89
N VAL A 144 0.86 4.58 5.63
CA VAL A 144 -0.38 4.04 5.10
C VAL A 144 -1.52 4.87 5.68
N ARG A 145 -2.37 5.37 4.83
CA ARG A 145 -3.63 5.97 5.23
C ARG A 145 -4.62 4.87 5.59
N GLY A 146 -5.53 5.15 6.51
CA GLY A 146 -6.64 4.29 6.87
C GLY A 146 -7.59 3.99 5.70
N LYS A 147 -8.76 3.44 5.97
CA LYS A 147 -9.72 2.95 4.96
C LYS A 147 -10.12 3.93 3.85
N TYR A 148 -9.98 5.22 4.09
CA TYR A 148 -10.46 6.29 3.18
C TYR A 148 -9.63 6.48 1.91
N ALA A 149 -8.39 5.99 1.88
CA ALA A 149 -7.50 6.10 0.72
C ALA A 149 -7.35 4.77 -0.03
N GLN A 150 -8.28 3.85 0.17
CA GLN A 150 -8.23 2.54 -0.46
C GLN A 150 -9.35 2.40 -1.49
N LEU A 151 -8.97 2.35 -2.76
CA LEU A 151 -9.85 1.85 -3.81
C LEU A 151 -9.76 0.34 -3.86
N LYS A 152 -10.86 -0.36 -3.64
CA LYS A 152 -10.94 -1.82 -3.62
C LYS A 152 -12.12 -2.34 -4.42
N LYS A 153 -11.86 -3.11 -5.46
CA LYS A 153 -12.89 -3.74 -6.30
C LYS A 153 -12.64 -5.25 -6.43
N LYS A 154 -13.69 -6.03 -6.23
CA LYS A 154 -13.62 -7.50 -6.38
C LYS A 154 -13.55 -7.90 -7.86
N ASN A 155 -12.82 -8.97 -8.15
CA ASN A 155 -12.74 -9.60 -9.47
C ASN A 155 -14.00 -10.45 -9.75
N THR A 156 -15.12 -9.79 -10.02
CA THR A 156 -16.40 -10.42 -10.37
C THR A 156 -16.93 -9.88 -11.68
N SER A 157 -18.04 -10.43 -12.18
CA SER A 157 -18.68 -9.99 -13.43
C SER A 157 -19.01 -8.49 -13.47
N GLY A 158 -19.14 -7.83 -12.31
CA GLY A 158 -19.37 -6.39 -12.20
C GLY A 158 -18.09 -5.54 -12.17
N PHE A 159 -16.88 -6.13 -12.29
CA PHE A 159 -15.66 -5.34 -12.37
C PHE A 159 -15.52 -4.67 -13.74
N SER A 160 -15.33 -3.36 -13.75
CA SER A 160 -14.97 -2.56 -14.92
C SER A 160 -13.65 -1.86 -14.64
N MET A 161 -12.69 -2.03 -15.55
CA MET A 161 -11.40 -1.33 -15.47
C MET A 161 -11.56 0.18 -15.68
N GLU A 162 -12.46 0.60 -16.57
CA GLU A 162 -12.76 2.02 -16.81
C GLU A 162 -13.27 2.71 -15.55
N ASN A 163 -14.21 2.09 -14.83
CA ASN A 163 -14.70 2.63 -13.56
C ASN A 163 -13.60 2.65 -12.49
N PHE A 164 -12.72 1.65 -12.49
CA PHE A 164 -11.59 1.61 -11.56
C PHE A 164 -10.60 2.74 -11.84
N ILE A 165 -10.27 3.00 -13.11
CA ILE A 165 -9.42 4.10 -13.56
C ILE A 165 -10.05 5.44 -13.20
N SER A 166 -11.35 5.63 -13.44
CA SER A 166 -12.09 6.86 -13.10
C SER A 166 -12.05 7.14 -11.58
N ASP A 167 -12.27 6.11 -10.76
CA ASP A 167 -12.17 6.23 -9.31
C ASP A 167 -10.72 6.55 -8.87
N LEU A 168 -9.72 6.00 -9.56
CA LEU A 168 -8.30 6.24 -9.30
C LEU A 168 -7.90 7.69 -9.59
N THR A 169 -8.46 8.25 -10.65
CA THR A 169 -8.22 9.64 -11.08
C THR A 169 -8.64 10.66 -10.00
N THR A 170 -9.71 10.36 -9.25
CA THR A 170 -10.19 11.24 -8.18
C THR A 170 -9.38 11.14 -6.89
N ALA A 171 -8.59 10.09 -6.73
CA ALA A 171 -7.87 9.80 -5.48
C ALA A 171 -6.62 10.69 -5.24
N ARG A 172 -6.19 11.50 -6.23
CA ARG A 172 -5.07 12.47 -6.03
C ARG A 172 -5.35 13.48 -4.92
N GLN A 173 -6.59 13.95 -4.79
CA GLN A 173 -6.98 14.90 -3.75
C GLN A 173 -6.74 14.36 -2.34
N ASP A 174 -6.63 13.06 -2.22
CA ASP A 174 -6.44 12.34 -0.98
C ASP A 174 -5.02 12.49 -0.39
N PHE A 175 -3.97 12.68 -1.20
CA PHE A 175 -2.60 12.84 -0.68
C PHE A 175 -2.43 14.14 0.10
N ASP A 176 -2.90 15.25 -0.44
CA ASP A 176 -2.82 16.57 0.22
C ASP A 176 -3.59 16.58 1.54
N GLU A 177 -4.79 15.99 1.55
CA GLU A 177 -5.59 15.86 2.76
C GLU A 177 -4.91 14.98 3.80
N HIS A 178 -4.30 13.86 3.35
CA HIS A 178 -3.50 13.00 4.22
C HIS A 178 -2.33 13.78 4.85
N CYS A 179 -1.59 14.55 4.08
CA CYS A 179 -0.48 15.35 4.57
C CYS A 179 -0.92 16.43 5.55
N ARG A 180 -2.05 17.10 5.30
CA ARG A 180 -2.65 18.05 6.27
C ARG A 180 -3.01 17.36 7.58
N MET A 181 -3.58 16.16 7.50
CA MET A 181 -3.88 15.36 8.70
C MET A 181 -2.60 14.99 9.47
N LEU A 182 -1.52 14.61 8.78
CA LEU A 182 -0.23 14.34 9.40
C LEU A 182 0.35 15.58 10.09
N GLN A 183 0.19 16.77 9.50
CA GLN A 183 0.59 18.03 10.13
C GLN A 183 -0.21 18.29 11.42
N VAL A 184 -1.53 18.11 11.39
CA VAL A 184 -2.37 18.19 12.60
C VAL A 184 -1.88 17.22 13.68
N TRP A 185 -1.52 15.99 13.31
CA TRP A 185 -0.98 15.01 14.26
C TRP A 185 0.39 15.40 14.81
N ALA A 186 1.22 16.09 14.02
CA ALA A 186 2.51 16.61 14.48
C ALA A 186 2.34 17.74 15.53
N GLU A 187 1.26 18.50 15.43
CA GLU A 187 0.89 19.58 16.35
C GLU A 187 0.07 19.08 17.56
N THR A 188 -0.47 17.88 17.52
CA THR A 188 -1.32 17.33 18.58
C THR A 188 -0.51 16.59 19.65
N PRO A 189 -0.33 17.14 20.88
CA PRO A 189 0.43 16.51 21.92
C PRO A 189 -0.33 15.34 22.55
N ILE A 190 0.39 14.26 22.88
CA ILE A 190 -0.18 13.12 23.62
C ILE A 190 -0.08 13.39 25.12
N LYS A 191 -1.18 13.76 25.77
CA LYS A 191 -1.26 13.94 27.23
C LYS A 191 -1.36 12.61 27.97
N ALA A 192 -1.96 11.61 27.32
CA ALA A 192 -2.18 10.29 27.90
C ALA A 192 -0.88 9.52 28.16
N ASN A 193 -0.98 8.49 29.00
CA ASN A 193 0.09 7.51 29.17
C ASN A 193 0.17 6.63 27.91
N VAL A 194 1.28 6.74 27.17
CA VAL A 194 1.49 6.06 25.89
C VAL A 194 1.41 4.54 26.03
N ARG A 195 1.88 3.98 27.16
CA ARG A 195 1.82 2.53 27.41
C ARG A 195 0.37 2.05 27.50
N LEU A 196 -0.44 2.71 28.32
CA LEU A 196 -1.86 2.37 28.51
C LEU A 196 -2.67 2.60 27.22
N LEU A 197 -2.31 3.61 26.44
CA LEU A 197 -2.91 3.87 25.12
C LEU A 197 -2.62 2.72 24.14
N LEU A 198 -1.37 2.29 24.07
CA LEU A 198 -0.98 1.18 23.20
C LEU A 198 -1.64 -0.14 23.59
N ASP A 199 -1.82 -0.40 24.88
CA ASP A 199 -2.53 -1.60 25.35
C ASP A 199 -4.02 -1.62 24.93
N LYS A 200 -4.62 -0.44 24.71
CA LYS A 200 -6.00 -0.33 24.16
C LYS A 200 -6.05 -0.50 22.63
N ILE A 201 -5.02 -0.06 21.93
CA ILE A 201 -4.96 -0.11 20.45
C ILE A 201 -4.50 -1.50 19.97
N VAL A 202 -3.46 -2.04 20.61
CA VAL A 202 -2.78 -3.27 20.18
C VAL A 202 -3.18 -4.42 21.11
N LYS A 203 -4.04 -5.31 20.61
CA LYS A 203 -4.62 -6.41 21.41
C LYS A 203 -3.60 -7.40 21.98
N SER A 204 -2.47 -7.60 21.30
CA SER A 204 -1.42 -8.52 21.74
C SER A 204 -0.47 -7.84 22.72
N GLU A 205 -0.38 -8.33 23.95
CA GLU A 205 0.53 -7.78 24.97
C GLU A 205 2.00 -7.77 24.49
N ARG A 206 2.47 -8.85 23.87
CA ARG A 206 3.84 -8.93 23.32
C ARG A 206 4.06 -7.84 22.27
N LEU A 207 3.09 -7.64 21.37
CA LEU A 207 3.19 -6.64 20.30
C LEU A 207 3.06 -5.22 20.89
N SER A 208 2.18 -5.00 21.88
CA SER A 208 2.05 -3.72 22.57
C SER A 208 3.36 -3.31 23.26
N LYS A 209 4.07 -4.24 23.92
CA LYS A 209 5.41 -3.99 24.48
C LYS A 209 6.41 -3.57 23.41
N LYS A 210 6.42 -4.25 22.25
CA LYS A 210 7.28 -3.89 21.11
C LYS A 210 6.92 -2.49 20.58
N MET A 211 5.62 -2.21 20.40
CA MET A 211 5.14 -0.90 19.94
C MET A 211 5.49 0.22 20.91
N TYR A 212 5.46 -0.04 22.21
CA TYR A 212 5.88 0.94 23.21
C TYR A 212 7.36 1.31 23.07
N SER A 213 8.24 0.33 22.88
CA SER A 213 9.67 0.60 22.62
C SER A 213 9.88 1.44 21.35
N LEU A 214 9.14 1.16 20.26
CA LEU A 214 9.18 1.95 19.04
C LEU A 214 8.66 3.37 19.26
N ALA A 215 7.52 3.50 19.96
CA ALA A 215 6.95 4.79 20.28
C ALA A 215 7.90 5.67 21.08
N GLN A 216 8.63 5.11 22.07
CA GLN A 216 9.64 5.85 22.82
C GLN A 216 10.79 6.36 21.91
N GLN A 217 11.24 5.54 20.95
CA GLN A 217 12.26 5.95 19.98
C GLN A 217 11.77 7.10 19.09
N GLU A 218 10.55 7.01 18.57
CA GLU A 218 9.99 8.07 17.71
C GLU A 218 9.69 9.34 18.51
N ILE A 219 9.15 9.22 19.73
CA ILE A 219 8.89 10.35 20.63
C ILE A 219 10.19 11.10 21.00
N SER A 220 11.28 10.39 21.22
CA SER A 220 12.57 11.03 21.51
C SER A 220 13.06 11.93 20.38
N LYS A 221 12.76 11.55 19.12
CA LYS A 221 13.17 12.26 17.91
C LYS A 221 12.19 13.36 17.52
N ARG A 222 10.88 13.09 17.58
CA ARG A 222 9.81 13.90 16.98
C ARG A 222 8.98 14.68 17.98
N GLY A 223 9.19 14.48 19.29
CA GLY A 223 8.33 15.01 20.35
C GLY A 223 7.18 14.07 20.71
N LYS A 224 6.53 14.31 21.84
CA LYS A 224 5.42 13.49 22.33
C LYS A 224 4.09 13.92 21.69
N ASN A 225 3.92 13.64 20.42
CA ASN A 225 2.75 13.97 19.60
C ASN A 225 2.17 12.75 18.87
N MET A 226 0.99 12.90 18.28
CA MET A 226 0.31 11.82 17.56
C MET A 226 1.13 11.33 16.36
N TYR A 227 1.87 12.22 15.68
CA TYR A 227 2.70 11.85 14.54
C TYR A 227 3.85 10.92 14.94
N ALA A 228 4.47 11.12 16.12
CA ALA A 228 5.47 10.21 16.64
C ALA A 228 4.90 8.81 16.92
N LEU A 229 3.67 8.73 17.45
CA LEU A 229 3.00 7.45 17.67
C LEU A 229 2.67 6.76 16.34
N TYR A 230 2.15 7.50 15.38
CA TYR A 230 1.90 7.02 14.01
C TYR A 230 3.20 6.55 13.35
N SER A 231 4.30 7.29 13.49
CA SER A 231 5.61 6.90 12.97
C SER A 231 6.11 5.58 13.58
N ALA A 232 5.79 5.30 14.86
CA ALA A 232 6.09 4.00 15.45
C ALA A 232 5.29 2.86 14.80
N PHE A 233 4.02 3.09 14.45
CA PHE A 233 3.20 2.10 13.75
C PHE A 233 3.72 1.83 12.34
N THR A 234 4.03 2.87 11.58
CA THR A 234 4.56 2.74 10.23
C THR A 234 5.96 2.16 10.20
N ASN A 235 6.78 2.45 11.21
CA ASN A 235 8.07 1.82 11.43
C ASN A 235 7.91 0.29 11.63
N TYR A 236 6.94 -0.14 12.42
CA TYR A 236 6.63 -1.56 12.58
C TYR A 236 6.23 -2.21 11.24
N SER A 237 5.32 -1.62 10.46
CA SER A 237 4.91 -2.21 9.19
C SER A 237 6.06 -2.31 8.19
N SER A 238 6.95 -1.32 8.15
CA SER A 238 8.05 -1.25 7.19
C SER A 238 9.21 -2.20 7.51
N TYR A 239 9.56 -2.34 8.79
CA TYR A 239 10.83 -2.97 9.20
C TYR A 239 10.70 -4.16 10.16
N ALA A 240 9.49 -4.67 10.37
CA ALA A 240 9.30 -5.79 11.30
C ALA A 240 10.15 -7.04 10.94
N ASP A 241 10.44 -7.23 9.65
CA ASP A 241 11.21 -8.37 9.15
C ASP A 241 12.73 -8.13 9.16
N GLU A 242 13.17 -6.86 9.20
CA GLU A 242 14.58 -6.50 9.07
C GLU A 242 15.29 -6.40 10.43
N ARG A 243 14.54 -6.31 11.53
CA ARG A 243 15.07 -5.88 12.85
C ARG A 243 15.93 -6.87 13.60
N ASN A 244 15.99 -8.13 13.20
CA ASN A 244 16.78 -9.13 13.90
C ASN A 244 18.04 -9.57 13.13
N GLY A 245 18.43 -8.87 12.06
CA GLY A 245 19.52 -9.31 11.20
C GLY A 245 19.24 -10.64 10.47
N PHE A 246 18.09 -11.24 10.74
CA PHE A 246 17.56 -12.39 10.08
C PHE A 246 16.41 -11.91 9.18
N SER A 247 16.70 -11.71 7.90
CA SER A 247 15.63 -11.88 6.93
C SER A 247 14.99 -13.22 7.25
N LEU A 248 13.67 -13.31 7.23
CA LEU A 248 12.96 -14.60 7.36
C LEU A 248 13.39 -15.47 6.18
N ARG A 249 14.55 -16.15 6.32
CA ARG A 249 15.27 -16.85 5.25
C ARG A 249 14.49 -18.03 4.66
N ASN A 250 13.38 -18.42 5.27
CA ASN A 250 12.63 -19.62 4.90
C ASN A 250 11.24 -19.35 4.35
N THR A 251 10.85 -18.09 4.23
CA THR A 251 9.60 -17.72 3.57
C THR A 251 9.97 -17.10 2.24
N GLY A 252 9.70 -17.76 1.14
CA GLY A 252 9.94 -17.22 -0.20
C GLY A 252 9.34 -15.82 -0.37
N ASN A 253 9.67 -15.12 -1.44
CA ASN A 253 9.19 -13.76 -1.76
C ASN A 253 7.68 -13.59 -1.54
N ASP A 254 6.91 -14.64 -1.74
CA ASP A 254 5.47 -14.73 -1.57
C ASP A 254 5.00 -14.37 -0.17
N THR A 255 5.62 -14.97 0.84
CA THR A 255 5.22 -14.77 2.24
C THR A 255 5.62 -13.39 2.74
N GLN A 256 6.75 -12.85 2.28
CA GLN A 256 7.19 -11.51 2.67
C GLN A 256 6.25 -10.42 2.15
N ALA A 257 5.83 -10.51 0.89
CA ALA A 257 4.92 -9.54 0.30
C ALA A 257 3.56 -9.53 1.00
N GLN A 258 2.97 -10.70 1.23
CA GLN A 258 1.72 -10.83 1.97
C GLN A 258 1.83 -10.38 3.43
N SER A 259 2.93 -10.73 4.11
CA SER A 259 3.14 -10.32 5.50
C SER A 259 3.28 -8.80 5.62
N MET A 260 3.98 -8.15 4.70
CA MET A 260 4.08 -6.70 4.65
C MET A 260 2.71 -6.05 4.43
N TRP A 261 1.96 -6.53 3.46
CA TRP A 261 0.60 -6.07 3.19
C TRP A 261 -0.31 -6.20 4.42
N ASN A 262 -0.31 -7.36 5.07
CA ASN A 262 -1.12 -7.59 6.27
C ASN A 262 -0.74 -6.64 7.41
N ARG A 263 0.55 -6.31 7.58
CA ARG A 263 0.99 -5.34 8.58
C ARG A 263 0.55 -3.91 8.24
N GLU A 264 0.59 -3.53 6.97
CA GLU A 264 0.07 -2.22 6.54
C GLU A 264 -1.43 -2.10 6.84
N GLN A 265 -2.22 -3.15 6.55
CA GLN A 265 -3.63 -3.19 6.91
C GLN A 265 -3.87 -3.15 8.43
N GLN A 266 -3.02 -3.79 9.21
CA GLN A 266 -3.08 -3.74 10.67
C GLN A 266 -2.79 -2.33 11.21
N VAL A 267 -1.79 -1.65 10.65
CA VAL A 267 -1.48 -0.25 11.00
C VAL A 267 -2.66 0.66 10.66
N ALA A 268 -3.28 0.50 9.49
CA ALA A 268 -4.47 1.25 9.13
C ALA A 268 -5.60 1.05 10.16
N GLN A 269 -5.83 -0.18 10.62
CA GLN A 269 -6.82 -0.47 11.67
C GLN A 269 -6.48 0.21 13.01
N TRP A 270 -5.20 0.29 13.39
CA TRP A 270 -4.78 0.98 14.62
C TRP A 270 -5.00 2.49 14.54
N VAL A 271 -4.69 3.07 13.39
CA VAL A 271 -4.94 4.49 13.10
C VAL A 271 -6.43 4.81 13.13
N ASP A 272 -7.26 3.95 12.56
CA ASP A 272 -8.73 4.11 12.55
C ASP A 272 -9.38 3.76 13.90
N SER A 273 -8.61 3.26 14.87
CA SER A 273 -9.17 2.86 16.17
C SER A 273 -9.63 4.06 16.98
N LYS A 274 -10.76 3.90 17.70
CA LYS A 274 -11.28 4.94 18.57
C LYS A 274 -10.25 5.49 19.57
N PRO A 275 -9.42 4.65 20.29
CA PRO A 275 -8.42 5.17 21.20
C PRO A 275 -7.36 6.05 20.54
N PHE A 276 -7.02 5.83 19.26
CA PHE A 276 -6.10 6.69 18.53
C PHE A 276 -6.78 7.99 18.10
N GLN A 277 -7.98 7.91 17.55
CA GLN A 277 -8.73 9.08 17.07
C GLN A 277 -9.16 10.01 18.21
N ASP A 278 -9.47 9.47 19.39
CA ASP A 278 -9.82 10.27 20.58
C ASP A 278 -8.67 11.21 21.03
N LEU A 279 -7.42 10.99 20.56
CA LEU A 279 -6.31 11.91 20.85
C LEU A 279 -6.48 13.29 20.19
N LEU A 280 -7.26 13.39 19.10
CA LEU A 280 -7.55 14.66 18.43
C LEU A 280 -8.46 15.58 19.27
N VAL A 281 -9.26 15.02 20.16
CA VAL A 281 -10.25 15.75 20.96
C VAL A 281 -9.87 15.85 22.45
N ALA A 282 -8.72 15.31 22.86
CA ALA A 282 -8.21 15.28 24.22
C ALA A 282 -7.16 16.40 24.47
#